data_e3ec8cd007f8ae0221d48e7d231f0a31
#
_entry.id   e3ec8cd007f8ae0221d48e7d231f0a31
#
_cell.length_a   1.000
_cell.length_b   1.000
_cell.length_c   1.000
_cell.angle_alpha   90.00
_cell.angle_beta   90.00
_cell.angle_gamma   90.00
#
_symmetry.space_group_name_H-M   'P 1'
#
loop_
_entity.id
_entity.type
_entity.pdbx_description
1 polymer ?
#
loop_
_entity_poly.entity_id
_entity_poly.type
_entity_poly.pdbx_seq_one_letter_code
_entity_poly.pdbx_strand_id
1 'polypeptide(L)'
;MSALLPHRFLSVGLALMWLVLNAPPSPGNIVLALLIGLVVPAVMRALRPAPVRVRRPGLAVRLLFIVLYDMLRSNLDVAKIILGLHRGERRNGFISIPLDMTTPFGLSVLSIIVTATPGTLWVQYDSHSGRLLMHLLDDADSEDWVRRVKDRYERPLMEIFS
;
A
#
# COMPACT_ATOMS: atom_id res chain seq x y z
N MET A 1 21.06 -24.70 10.38
CA MET A 1 21.50 -23.47 9.69
C MET A 1 20.35 -22.60 9.13
N SER A 2 19.10 -23.03 9.21
CA SER A 2 17.91 -22.26 8.77
C SER A 2 17.37 -21.25 9.79
N ALA A 3 17.95 -21.15 10.99
CA ALA A 3 17.49 -20.28 12.06
C ALA A 3 17.98 -18.83 11.95
N LEU A 4 19.06 -18.57 11.19
CA LEU A 4 19.68 -17.25 11.07
C LEU A 4 19.06 -16.34 9.99
N LEU A 5 18.38 -16.92 8.99
CA LEU A 5 17.76 -16.18 7.90
C LEU A 5 16.29 -16.60 7.71
N PRO A 6 15.38 -16.18 8.60
CA PRO A 6 13.97 -16.56 8.52
C PRO A 6 13.28 -16.07 7.23
N HIS A 7 13.79 -15.01 6.64
CA HIS A 7 13.29 -14.39 5.40
C HIS A 7 14.46 -14.08 4.46
N ARG A 8 15.12 -15.14 3.94
CA ARG A 8 16.30 -15.01 3.06
C ARG A 8 16.13 -13.99 1.91
N PHE A 9 14.95 -13.96 1.30
CA PHE A 9 14.66 -12.99 0.23
C PHE A 9 14.60 -11.56 0.73
N LEU A 10 14.03 -11.34 1.92
CA LEU A 10 13.99 -10.02 2.56
C LEU A 10 15.41 -9.57 2.95
N SER A 11 16.21 -10.46 3.54
CA SER A 11 17.59 -10.18 3.91
C SER A 11 18.43 -9.74 2.72
N VAL A 12 18.38 -10.52 1.64
CA VAL A 12 19.12 -10.21 0.40
C VAL A 12 18.58 -8.94 -0.25
N GLY A 13 17.26 -8.77 -0.32
CA GLY A 13 16.62 -7.59 -0.89
C GLY A 13 17.01 -6.31 -0.16
N LEU A 14 17.01 -6.31 1.17
CA LEU A 14 17.40 -5.15 1.98
C LEU A 14 18.88 -4.82 1.81
N ALA A 15 19.77 -5.82 1.81
CA ALA A 15 21.19 -5.62 1.61
C ALA A 15 21.50 -5.04 0.22
N LEU A 16 20.89 -5.60 -0.82
CA LEU A 16 21.03 -5.09 -2.19
C LEU A 16 20.47 -3.68 -2.34
N MET A 17 19.28 -3.42 -1.78
CA MET A 17 18.68 -2.09 -1.81
C MET A 17 19.58 -1.05 -1.14
N TRP A 18 20.19 -1.38 0.02
CA TRP A 18 21.14 -0.49 0.68
C TRP A 18 22.35 -0.18 -0.20
N LEU A 19 22.94 -1.18 -0.83
CA LEU A 19 24.11 -1.01 -1.71
C LEU A 19 23.78 -0.17 -2.95
N VAL A 20 22.61 -0.37 -3.55
CA VAL A 20 22.16 0.43 -4.71
C VAL A 20 21.95 1.90 -4.34
N LEU A 21 21.32 2.15 -3.19
CA LEU A 21 21.07 3.52 -2.72
C LEU A 21 22.36 4.26 -2.30
N ASN A 22 23.42 3.53 -1.94
CA ASN A 22 24.69 4.10 -1.50
C ASN A 22 25.85 3.76 -2.46
N ALA A 23 25.59 3.80 -3.76
CA ALA A 23 26.62 3.61 -4.77
C ALA A 23 27.54 4.85 -4.91
N PRO A 24 28.86 4.68 -5.10
CA PRO A 24 29.61 3.41 -5.17
C PRO A 24 29.79 2.76 -3.79
N PRO A 25 29.76 1.41 -3.71
CA PRO A 25 29.86 0.71 -2.45
C PRO A 25 31.23 0.86 -1.81
N SER A 26 31.29 1.39 -0.60
CA SER A 26 32.50 1.41 0.25
C SER A 26 32.53 0.17 1.16
N PRO A 27 33.71 -0.22 1.71
CA PRO A 27 33.77 -1.32 2.67
C PRO A 27 32.83 -1.16 3.86
N GLY A 28 32.64 0.07 4.36
CA GLY A 28 31.69 0.39 5.42
C GLY A 28 30.24 0.18 5.01
N ASN A 29 29.86 0.56 3.78
CA ASN A 29 28.52 0.33 3.26
C ASN A 29 28.22 -1.15 3.06
N ILE A 30 29.21 -1.96 2.71
CA ILE A 30 29.04 -3.42 2.62
C ILE A 30 28.77 -4.03 4.00
N VAL A 31 29.53 -3.64 5.00
CA VAL A 31 29.30 -4.09 6.39
C VAL A 31 27.91 -3.67 6.87
N LEU A 32 27.50 -2.44 6.59
CA LEU A 32 26.18 -1.94 6.99
C LEU A 32 25.04 -2.65 6.24
N ALA A 33 25.21 -2.94 4.95
CA ALA A 33 24.26 -3.73 4.16
C ALA A 33 24.06 -5.14 4.76
N LEU A 34 25.15 -5.79 5.19
CA LEU A 34 25.10 -7.09 5.86
C LEU A 34 24.39 -7.00 7.22
N LEU A 35 24.70 -5.98 8.01
CA LEU A 35 24.02 -5.75 9.30
C LEU A 35 22.50 -5.52 9.10
N ILE A 36 22.11 -4.69 8.17
CA ILE A 36 20.70 -4.42 7.87
C ILE A 36 20.01 -5.71 7.41
N GLY A 37 20.63 -6.46 6.49
CA GLY A 37 20.11 -7.73 5.99
C GLY A 37 19.97 -8.83 7.05
N LEU A 38 20.73 -8.76 8.14
CA LEU A 38 20.65 -9.73 9.26
C LEU A 38 19.71 -9.23 10.38
N VAL A 39 19.88 -7.98 10.82
CA VAL A 39 19.19 -7.46 12.00
C VAL A 39 17.71 -7.20 11.71
N VAL A 40 17.38 -6.57 10.58
CA VAL A 40 15.98 -6.22 10.27
C VAL A 40 15.08 -7.45 10.17
N PRO A 41 15.42 -8.51 9.44
CA PRO A 41 14.60 -9.73 9.42
C PRO A 41 14.55 -10.46 10.76
N ALA A 42 15.59 -10.35 11.58
CA ALA A 42 15.59 -10.92 12.93
C ALA A 42 14.60 -10.19 13.85
N VAL A 43 14.59 -8.87 13.81
CA VAL A 43 13.62 -8.03 14.55
C VAL A 43 12.19 -8.30 14.05
N MET A 44 11.98 -8.34 12.73
CA MET A 44 10.67 -8.67 12.14
C MET A 44 10.16 -10.04 12.61
N ARG A 45 11.05 -11.01 12.76
CA ARG A 45 10.67 -12.31 13.33
C ARG A 45 10.22 -12.19 14.80
N ALA A 46 10.86 -11.35 15.59
CA ALA A 46 10.50 -11.12 16.99
C ALA A 46 9.09 -10.51 17.13
N LEU A 47 8.68 -9.66 16.16
CA LEU A 47 7.34 -9.07 16.09
C LEU A 47 6.24 -10.09 15.71
N ARG A 48 6.60 -11.31 15.33
CA ARG A 48 5.68 -12.40 14.96
C ARG A 48 4.52 -11.94 14.06
N PRO A 49 4.78 -11.38 12.89
CA PRO A 49 3.70 -11.03 11.97
C PRO A 49 2.90 -12.30 11.63
N ALA A 50 1.57 -12.19 11.64
CA ALA A 50 0.70 -13.30 11.28
C ALA A 50 1.04 -13.80 9.86
N PRO A 51 1.11 -15.14 9.65
CA PRO A 51 1.41 -15.66 8.32
C PRO A 51 0.29 -15.28 7.34
N VAL A 52 0.66 -14.54 6.32
CA VAL A 52 -0.27 -14.13 5.27
C VAL A 52 -0.34 -15.25 4.23
N ARG A 53 -1.53 -15.76 3.98
CA ARG A 53 -1.78 -16.72 2.92
C ARG A 53 -2.47 -16.04 1.75
N VAL A 54 -1.82 -16.02 0.61
CA VAL A 54 -2.43 -15.57 -0.65
C VAL A 54 -3.16 -16.76 -1.28
N ARG A 55 -4.48 -16.76 -1.22
CA ARG A 55 -5.29 -17.86 -1.75
C ARG A 55 -5.44 -17.81 -3.27
N ARG A 56 -5.51 -16.60 -3.85
CA ARG A 56 -5.74 -16.39 -5.27
C ARG A 56 -4.65 -15.50 -5.88
N PRO A 57 -3.46 -16.04 -6.21
CA PRO A 57 -2.35 -15.24 -6.73
C PRO A 57 -2.68 -14.59 -8.08
N GLY A 58 -3.46 -15.23 -8.93
CA GLY A 58 -3.91 -14.63 -10.21
C GLY A 58 -4.78 -13.39 -10.00
N LEU A 59 -5.66 -13.39 -8.97
CA LEU A 59 -6.46 -12.21 -8.63
C LEU A 59 -5.58 -11.09 -8.04
N ALA A 60 -4.54 -11.45 -7.27
CA ALA A 60 -3.58 -10.48 -6.75
C ALA A 60 -2.82 -9.75 -7.88
N VAL A 61 -2.37 -10.50 -8.89
CA VAL A 61 -1.73 -9.92 -10.09
C VAL A 61 -2.71 -9.03 -10.86
N ARG A 62 -3.96 -9.47 -11.05
CA ARG A 62 -4.99 -8.65 -11.69
C ARG A 62 -5.25 -7.36 -10.92
N LEU A 63 -5.37 -7.44 -9.59
CA LEU A 63 -5.57 -6.26 -8.74
C LEU A 63 -4.39 -5.30 -8.84
N LEU A 64 -3.15 -5.80 -8.87
CA LEU A 64 -1.95 -4.98 -9.07
C LEU A 64 -2.05 -4.15 -10.36
N PHE A 65 -2.42 -4.77 -11.49
CA PHE A 65 -2.59 -4.05 -12.76
C PHE A 65 -3.73 -3.02 -12.71
N ILE A 66 -4.84 -3.34 -12.04
CA ILE A 66 -5.94 -2.40 -11.83
C ILE A 66 -5.44 -1.18 -11.04
N VAL A 67 -4.73 -1.38 -9.94
CA VAL A 67 -4.20 -0.32 -9.09
C VAL A 67 -3.19 0.53 -9.87
N LEU A 68 -2.26 -0.08 -10.59
CA LEU A 68 -1.28 0.65 -11.42
C LEU A 68 -1.97 1.51 -12.49
N TYR A 69 -2.98 0.99 -13.15
CA TYR A 69 -3.78 1.75 -14.12
C TYR A 69 -4.48 2.94 -13.46
N ASP A 70 -5.13 2.73 -12.31
CA ASP A 70 -5.84 3.77 -11.58
C ASP A 70 -4.88 4.85 -11.07
N MET A 71 -3.70 4.47 -10.60
CA MET A 71 -2.62 5.40 -10.20
C MET A 71 -2.13 6.24 -11.40
N LEU A 72 -1.86 5.61 -12.54
CA LEU A 72 -1.43 6.34 -13.75
C LEU A 72 -2.48 7.34 -14.20
N ARG A 73 -3.74 6.90 -14.26
CA ARG A 73 -4.87 7.76 -14.63
C ARG A 73 -5.01 8.95 -13.68
N SER A 74 -4.99 8.68 -12.36
CA SER A 74 -5.09 9.74 -11.35
C SER A 74 -3.92 10.72 -11.41
N ASN A 75 -2.69 10.24 -11.65
CA ASN A 75 -1.54 11.13 -11.88
C ASN A 75 -1.72 12.04 -13.10
N LEU A 76 -2.25 11.49 -14.20
CA LEU A 76 -2.55 12.28 -15.40
C LEU A 76 -3.64 13.33 -15.13
N ASP A 77 -4.66 13.00 -14.36
CA ASP A 77 -5.72 13.94 -14.01
C ASP A 77 -5.19 15.06 -13.10
N VAL A 78 -4.34 14.73 -12.11
CA VAL A 78 -3.63 15.73 -11.30
C VAL A 78 -2.70 16.60 -12.17
N ALA A 79 -1.98 16.02 -13.12
CA ALA A 79 -1.12 16.78 -14.04
C ALA A 79 -1.92 17.77 -14.90
N LYS A 80 -3.08 17.36 -15.44
CA LYS A 80 -3.99 18.28 -16.18
C LYS A 80 -4.43 19.46 -15.31
N ILE A 81 -4.66 19.18 -14.05
CA ILE A 81 -5.04 20.17 -13.05
C ILE A 81 -3.93 21.21 -12.85
N ILE A 82 -2.69 20.74 -12.61
CA ILE A 82 -1.52 21.62 -12.41
C ILE A 82 -1.24 22.47 -13.64
N LEU A 83 -1.47 21.91 -14.83
CA LEU A 83 -1.31 22.61 -16.11
C LEU A 83 -2.47 23.59 -16.41
N GLY A 84 -3.44 23.74 -15.49
CA GLY A 84 -4.57 24.67 -15.69
C GLY A 84 -5.60 24.21 -16.72
N LEU A 85 -5.55 22.95 -17.16
CA LEU A 85 -6.45 22.39 -18.16
C LEU A 85 -7.83 22.00 -17.56
N HIS A 86 -7.96 22.05 -16.24
CA HIS A 86 -9.19 21.72 -15.54
C HIS A 86 -9.82 22.98 -14.92
N ARG A 87 -11.08 23.25 -15.24
CA ARG A 87 -11.85 24.44 -14.81
C ARG A 87 -13.03 24.06 -13.90
N GLY A 88 -12.83 23.25 -12.87
CA GLY A 88 -13.88 22.91 -11.89
C GLY A 88 -13.64 23.53 -10.52
N GLU A 89 -14.71 23.94 -9.82
CA GLU A 89 -14.63 24.20 -8.38
C GLU A 89 -14.40 22.87 -7.66
N ARG A 90 -13.34 22.80 -6.86
CA ARG A 90 -13.05 21.63 -6.03
C ARG A 90 -13.53 21.87 -4.62
N ARG A 91 -14.13 20.86 -4.06
CA ARG A 91 -14.52 20.85 -2.65
C ARG A 91 -13.76 19.70 -1.98
N ASN A 92 -12.81 20.07 -1.14
CA ASN A 92 -12.16 19.07 -0.28
C ASN A 92 -13.19 18.55 0.73
N GLY A 93 -13.21 17.26 0.92
CA GLY A 93 -14.16 16.64 1.83
C GLY A 93 -13.58 15.43 2.57
N PHE A 94 -14.28 15.05 3.63
CA PHE A 94 -14.03 13.81 4.35
C PHE A 94 -15.20 12.87 4.11
N ILE A 95 -14.90 11.64 3.73
CA ILE A 95 -15.91 10.61 3.59
C ILE A 95 -15.66 9.47 4.58
N SER A 96 -16.73 8.87 5.05
CA SER A 96 -16.69 7.71 5.94
C SER A 96 -17.18 6.48 5.18
N ILE A 97 -16.31 5.51 4.96
CA ILE A 97 -16.59 4.28 4.20
C ILE A 97 -16.72 3.11 5.18
N PRO A 98 -17.86 2.42 5.23
CA PRO A 98 -17.97 1.18 5.99
C PRO A 98 -17.20 0.07 5.27
N LEU A 99 -16.18 -0.52 5.93
CA LEU A 99 -15.41 -1.64 5.42
C LEU A 99 -15.92 -2.95 6.03
N ASP A 100 -16.02 -3.99 5.20
CA ASP A 100 -16.33 -5.36 5.63
C ASP A 100 -15.04 -6.15 5.93
N MET A 101 -13.90 -5.65 5.47
CA MET A 101 -12.60 -6.26 5.66
C MET A 101 -12.07 -6.01 7.06
N THR A 102 -11.75 -7.09 7.79
CA THR A 102 -11.21 -7.04 9.15
C THR A 102 -9.78 -7.55 9.27
N THR A 103 -9.25 -8.16 8.20
CA THR A 103 -7.88 -8.72 8.22
C THR A 103 -6.84 -7.60 8.25
N PRO A 104 -5.92 -7.57 9.25
CA PRO A 104 -4.95 -6.48 9.38
C PRO A 104 -4.07 -6.29 8.14
N PHE A 105 -3.69 -7.40 7.50
CA PHE A 105 -2.88 -7.35 6.28
C PHE A 105 -3.68 -6.77 5.09
N GLY A 106 -4.92 -7.20 4.92
CA GLY A 106 -5.80 -6.65 3.88
C GLY A 106 -6.03 -5.15 4.05
N LEU A 107 -6.30 -4.70 5.29
CA LEU A 107 -6.42 -3.28 5.63
C LEU A 107 -5.13 -2.50 5.32
N SER A 108 -3.96 -3.09 5.61
CA SER A 108 -2.67 -2.48 5.29
C SER A 108 -2.47 -2.33 3.78
N VAL A 109 -2.82 -3.34 2.99
CA VAL A 109 -2.73 -3.24 1.53
C VAL A 109 -3.73 -2.23 0.99
N LEU A 110 -4.97 -2.20 1.50
CA LEU A 110 -5.96 -1.21 1.11
C LEU A 110 -5.50 0.22 1.43
N SER A 111 -4.90 0.44 2.61
CA SER A 111 -4.37 1.75 3.00
C SER A 111 -3.24 2.22 2.07
N ILE A 112 -2.37 1.30 1.63
CA ILE A 112 -1.33 1.59 0.64
C ILE A 112 -1.96 1.99 -0.70
N ILE A 113 -2.96 1.25 -1.19
CA ILE A 113 -3.63 1.54 -2.46
C ILE A 113 -4.29 2.93 -2.41
N VAL A 114 -5.05 3.21 -1.37
CA VAL A 114 -5.73 4.49 -1.19
C VAL A 114 -4.74 5.65 -1.11
N THR A 115 -3.70 5.52 -0.28
CA THR A 115 -2.72 6.60 -0.07
C THR A 115 -1.81 6.80 -1.29
N ALA A 116 -1.52 5.75 -2.05
CA ALA A 116 -0.73 5.83 -3.27
C ALA A 116 -1.49 6.44 -4.46
N THR A 117 -2.82 6.56 -4.36
CA THR A 117 -3.64 7.20 -5.39
C THR A 117 -3.68 8.72 -5.13
N PRO A 118 -3.16 9.58 -6.06
CA PRO A 118 -3.19 11.02 -5.88
C PRO A 118 -4.63 11.54 -5.69
N GLY A 119 -4.78 12.49 -4.76
CA GLY A 119 -6.08 13.07 -4.43
C GLY A 119 -6.86 12.34 -3.34
N THR A 120 -6.32 11.27 -2.79
CA THR A 120 -6.92 10.55 -1.66
C THR A 120 -5.92 10.34 -0.53
N LEU A 121 -6.40 10.35 0.72
CA LEU A 121 -5.60 10.10 1.90
C LEU A 121 -6.39 9.25 2.90
N TRP A 122 -5.80 8.14 3.31
CA TRP A 122 -6.27 7.37 4.46
C TRP A 122 -6.01 8.14 5.75
N VAL A 123 -7.04 8.53 6.46
CA VAL A 123 -6.90 9.33 7.69
C VAL A 123 -6.93 8.44 8.92
N GLN A 124 -7.99 7.66 9.08
CA GLN A 124 -8.19 6.83 10.26
C GLN A 124 -9.09 5.63 9.94
N TYR A 125 -8.81 4.50 10.57
CA TYR A 125 -9.70 3.36 10.59
C TYR A 125 -10.12 3.06 12.03
N ASP A 126 -11.42 3.01 12.26
CA ASP A 126 -11.99 2.62 13.55
C ASP A 126 -12.36 1.13 13.49
N SER A 127 -11.63 0.31 14.23
CA SER A 127 -11.83 -1.13 14.29
C SER A 127 -13.10 -1.56 14.99
N HIS A 128 -13.72 -0.68 15.84
CA HIS A 128 -14.96 -0.98 16.54
C HIS A 128 -16.18 -0.82 15.63
N SER A 129 -16.19 0.23 14.83
CA SER A 129 -17.28 0.50 13.89
C SER A 129 -17.05 -0.04 12.49
N GLY A 130 -15.83 -0.51 12.17
CA GLY A 130 -15.43 -0.94 10.83
C GLY A 130 -15.39 0.21 9.82
N ARG A 131 -15.22 1.46 10.27
CA ARG A 131 -15.29 2.64 9.40
C ARG A 131 -13.93 3.21 9.07
N LEU A 132 -13.71 3.43 7.78
CA LEU A 132 -12.58 4.17 7.25
C LEU A 132 -12.97 5.63 7.06
N LEU A 133 -12.23 6.55 7.69
CA LEU A 133 -12.27 7.97 7.40
C LEU A 133 -11.20 8.28 6.34
N MET A 134 -11.61 8.83 5.22
CA MET A 134 -10.76 9.17 4.09
C MET A 134 -10.95 10.64 3.72
N HIS A 135 -9.87 11.33 3.38
CA HIS A 135 -9.90 12.68 2.82
C HIS A 135 -9.82 12.62 1.30
N LEU A 136 -10.68 13.39 0.64
CA LEU A 136 -10.71 13.55 -0.82
C LEU A 136 -10.33 14.98 -1.19
N LEU A 137 -9.49 15.13 -2.20
CA LEU A 137 -9.16 16.44 -2.80
C LEU A 137 -10.34 17.01 -3.62
N ASP A 138 -11.23 16.15 -4.10
CA ASP A 138 -12.46 16.51 -4.80
C ASP A 138 -13.60 15.60 -4.32
N ASP A 139 -14.55 16.17 -3.58
CA ASP A 139 -15.68 15.46 -2.97
C ASP A 139 -16.92 15.41 -3.89
N ALA A 140 -16.82 15.94 -5.11
CA ALA A 140 -17.95 15.96 -6.05
C ALA A 140 -18.53 14.57 -6.36
N ASP A 141 -17.72 13.51 -6.20
CA ASP A 141 -18.07 12.11 -6.50
C ASP A 141 -17.90 11.17 -5.29
N SER A 142 -18.26 11.61 -4.08
CA SER A 142 -18.07 10.83 -2.84
C SER A 142 -18.71 9.43 -2.90
N GLU A 143 -19.91 9.29 -3.47
CA GLU A 143 -20.57 7.98 -3.64
C GLU A 143 -19.82 7.07 -4.61
N ASP A 144 -19.25 7.62 -5.67
CA ASP A 144 -18.43 6.86 -6.62
C ASP A 144 -17.14 6.36 -5.97
N TRP A 145 -16.57 7.15 -5.05
CA TRP A 145 -15.42 6.73 -4.26
C TRP A 145 -15.75 5.58 -3.32
N VAL A 146 -16.89 5.63 -2.62
CA VAL A 146 -17.37 4.52 -1.78
C VAL A 146 -17.48 3.24 -2.61
N ARG A 147 -18.15 3.29 -3.76
CA ARG A 147 -18.30 2.15 -4.68
C ARG A 147 -16.94 1.64 -5.17
N ARG A 148 -16.04 2.54 -5.56
CA ARG A 148 -14.70 2.18 -6.05
C ARG A 148 -13.88 1.46 -4.98
N VAL A 149 -13.85 1.97 -3.75
CA VAL A 149 -13.13 1.32 -2.65
C VAL A 149 -13.73 -0.05 -2.35
N LYS A 150 -15.05 -0.15 -2.25
CA LYS A 150 -15.74 -1.40 -1.93
C LYS A 150 -15.58 -2.48 -3.01
N ASP A 151 -15.96 -2.17 -4.25
CA ASP A 151 -16.08 -3.18 -5.30
C ASP A 151 -14.76 -3.44 -6.03
N ARG A 152 -13.92 -2.41 -6.17
CA ARG A 152 -12.72 -2.48 -6.99
C ARG A 152 -11.48 -2.88 -6.20
N TYR A 153 -11.42 -2.56 -4.90
CA TYR A 153 -10.27 -2.85 -4.05
C TYR A 153 -10.60 -3.79 -2.90
N GLU A 154 -11.58 -3.47 -2.06
CA GLU A 154 -11.87 -4.26 -0.86
C GLU A 154 -12.31 -5.70 -1.20
N ARG A 155 -13.31 -5.87 -2.07
CA ARG A 155 -13.83 -7.20 -2.44
C ARG A 155 -12.73 -8.12 -3.00
N PRO A 156 -11.90 -7.71 -4.00
CA PRO A 156 -10.77 -8.53 -4.44
C PRO A 156 -9.76 -8.82 -3.34
N LEU A 157 -9.45 -7.87 -2.46
CA LEU A 157 -8.54 -8.08 -1.34
C LEU A 157 -9.07 -9.13 -0.35
N MET A 158 -10.37 -9.08 -0.05
CA MET A 158 -11.01 -10.11 0.77
C MET A 158 -10.88 -11.50 0.13
N GLU A 159 -11.08 -11.65 -1.18
CA GLU A 159 -10.92 -12.92 -1.86
C GLU A 159 -9.47 -13.41 -1.94
N ILE A 160 -8.50 -12.51 -1.91
CA ILE A 160 -7.06 -12.84 -1.93
C ILE A 160 -6.59 -13.31 -0.55
N PHE A 161 -7.09 -12.69 0.54
CA PHE A 161 -6.56 -12.85 1.90
C PHE A 161 -7.52 -13.55 2.89
N SER A 162 -8.73 -13.94 2.45
CA SER A 162 -9.71 -14.66 3.30
C SER A 162 -9.44 -16.15 3.42
#